data_e03680eb8d0bcf5d0e3d27875f4c68f1
#
_entry.id   e03680eb8d0bcf5d0e3d27875f4c68f1
#
_cell.length_a   1.000
_cell.length_b   1.000
_cell.length_c   1.000
_cell.angle_alpha   90.00
_cell.angle_beta   90.00
_cell.angle_gamma   90.00
#
_symmetry.space_group_name_H-M   'P 1'
#
loop_
_entity.id
_entity.type
_entity.pdbx_description
1 polymer ?
#
loop_
_entity_poly.entity_id
_entity_poly.type
_entity_poly.pdbx_seq_one_letter_code
_entity_poly.pdbx_strand_id
1 'polypeptide(L)'
;MIGQHSIPNSHGYWKDECVDLDYRLLTEQFGVDKKEVVFVEDVWEGGGSFGSSLEFFVNGLELGNAVFTEFQGDLSNYKTLDQQIIDMGAGLERFAWLTMGTPTAYDCCFGPITNNLLQQVGIDANNELLVTYFTKIAKHMEQFGNLSEVRKNAIKSAGLSDEQINKIITPLEGIYLIVDHIRTLIFAISDGALPSNVGGGYNLRMMLRRIISTMDRLSLKFDMNEIVDAQIDYLKNTYPELEKTREDIKTIIGIESGRYENSKLRMEKIVSKLNQKPAVDDLIRLYESDG
;
A
#
# COMPACT_ATOMS: atom_id res chain seq x y z
N MET A 1 -11.32 0.96 -3.54
CA MET A 1 -11.94 2.15 -2.91
C MET A 1 -13.43 2.13 -3.21
N ILE A 2 -14.27 2.52 -2.25
CA ILE A 2 -15.70 2.77 -2.44
C ILE A 2 -15.87 4.28 -2.59
N GLY A 3 -16.73 4.71 -3.51
CA GLY A 3 -17.04 6.13 -3.69
C GLY A 3 -18.54 6.39 -3.54
N GLN A 4 -18.86 7.53 -2.95
CA GLN A 4 -20.22 8.07 -2.89
C GLN A 4 -20.19 9.47 -3.47
N HIS A 5 -20.87 9.67 -4.59
CA HIS A 5 -20.94 10.95 -5.28
C HIS A 5 -22.36 11.49 -5.28
N SER A 6 -22.52 12.77 -4.96
CA SER A 6 -23.80 13.44 -5.01
C SER A 6 -23.65 14.87 -5.58
N ILE A 7 -24.62 15.25 -6.38
CA ILE A 7 -24.69 16.58 -6.99
C ILE A 7 -26.03 17.20 -6.58
N PRO A 8 -26.06 18.07 -5.57
CA PRO A 8 -27.30 18.58 -4.95
C PRO A 8 -28.27 19.19 -5.94
N ASN A 9 -27.76 19.95 -6.92
CA ASN A 9 -28.60 20.64 -7.92
C ASN A 9 -29.26 19.70 -8.94
N SER A 10 -28.96 18.39 -8.88
CA SER A 10 -29.49 17.37 -9.81
C SER A 10 -30.28 16.29 -9.09
N HIS A 11 -31.07 16.62 -8.09
CA HIS A 11 -31.79 15.70 -7.20
C HIS A 11 -30.88 14.90 -6.24
N GLY A 12 -29.65 15.36 -6.05
CA GLY A 12 -28.75 14.85 -5.05
C GLY A 12 -28.97 15.44 -3.66
N TYR A 13 -28.21 14.97 -2.71
CA TYR A 13 -28.20 15.44 -1.32
C TYR A 13 -26.90 16.18 -1.01
N TRP A 14 -26.86 16.84 0.16
CA TRP A 14 -25.69 17.59 0.63
C TRP A 14 -25.19 17.07 1.98
N LYS A 15 -24.43 17.86 2.70
CA LYS A 15 -23.62 17.50 3.88
C LYS A 15 -24.39 16.66 4.90
N ASP A 16 -25.55 17.15 5.35
CA ASP A 16 -26.28 16.51 6.46
C ASP A 16 -26.72 15.08 6.11
N GLU A 17 -27.24 14.88 4.90
CA GLU A 17 -27.66 13.55 4.46
C GLU A 17 -26.47 12.65 4.15
N CYS A 18 -25.35 13.19 3.66
CA CYS A 18 -24.13 12.43 3.47
C CYS A 18 -23.63 11.87 4.80
N VAL A 19 -23.53 12.72 5.82
CA VAL A 19 -23.08 12.32 7.15
C VAL A 19 -24.04 11.31 7.79
N ASP A 20 -25.37 11.49 7.63
CA ASP A 20 -26.34 10.52 8.12
C ASP A 20 -26.19 9.14 7.45
N LEU A 21 -26.00 9.12 6.14
CA LEU A 21 -25.80 7.89 5.37
C LEU A 21 -24.50 7.17 5.79
N ASP A 22 -23.40 7.89 5.93
CA ASP A 22 -22.13 7.32 6.39
C ASP A 22 -22.22 6.79 7.83
N TYR A 23 -22.87 7.55 8.71
CA TYR A 23 -23.11 7.13 10.09
C TYR A 23 -24.00 5.88 10.17
N ARG A 24 -25.08 5.82 9.39
CA ARG A 24 -25.96 4.66 9.33
C ARG A 24 -25.29 3.45 8.69
N LEU A 25 -24.44 3.64 7.66
CA LEU A 25 -23.63 2.58 7.11
C LEU A 25 -22.80 1.90 8.22
N LEU A 26 -22.11 2.69 9.05
CA LEU A 26 -21.28 2.15 10.12
C LEU A 26 -22.11 1.50 11.22
N THR A 27 -23.16 2.16 11.69
CA THR A 27 -23.90 1.72 12.88
C THR A 27 -24.99 0.68 12.60
N GLU A 28 -25.66 0.77 11.46
CA GLU A 28 -26.77 -0.12 11.12
C GLU A 28 -26.35 -1.31 10.25
N GLN A 29 -25.40 -1.12 9.29
CA GLN A 29 -24.99 -2.17 8.39
C GLN A 29 -23.77 -2.94 8.89
N PHE A 30 -22.76 -2.25 9.41
CA PHE A 30 -21.58 -2.88 10.02
C PHE A 30 -21.74 -3.19 11.51
N GLY A 31 -22.77 -2.65 12.17
CA GLY A 31 -23.04 -2.93 13.59
C GLY A 31 -22.03 -2.30 14.55
N VAL A 32 -21.35 -1.24 14.15
CA VAL A 32 -20.39 -0.52 14.99
C VAL A 32 -21.14 0.18 16.13
N ASP A 33 -20.63 0.07 17.37
CA ASP A 33 -21.19 0.84 18.49
C ASP A 33 -21.04 2.34 18.21
N LYS A 34 -22.12 3.07 18.38
CA LYS A 34 -22.19 4.53 18.15
C LYS A 34 -21.09 5.31 18.88
N LYS A 35 -20.61 4.80 20.00
CA LYS A 35 -19.54 5.43 20.81
C LYS A 35 -18.17 5.32 20.18
N GLU A 36 -17.99 4.39 19.25
CA GLU A 36 -16.71 4.11 18.60
C GLU A 36 -16.56 4.84 17.27
N VAL A 37 -17.63 5.46 16.78
CA VAL A 37 -17.60 6.27 15.55
C VAL A 37 -17.12 7.68 15.92
N VAL A 38 -16.05 8.10 15.24
CA VAL A 38 -15.49 9.45 15.40
C VAL A 38 -15.45 10.12 14.03
N PHE A 39 -15.94 11.35 13.97
CA PHE A 39 -15.81 12.21 12.81
C PHE A 39 -14.79 13.31 13.09
N VAL A 40 -13.91 13.59 12.13
CA VAL A 40 -12.88 14.62 12.22
C VAL A 40 -13.05 15.58 11.04
N GLU A 41 -13.23 16.86 11.36
CA GLU A 41 -13.32 17.91 10.33
C GLU A 41 -11.93 18.26 9.80
N ASP A 42 -11.83 18.43 8.48
CA ASP A 42 -10.63 18.89 7.78
C ASP A 42 -10.99 19.68 6.51
N VAL A 43 -10.01 20.11 5.78
CA VAL A 43 -10.11 20.73 4.46
C VAL A 43 -9.32 19.91 3.46
N TRP A 44 -10.00 19.39 2.46
CA TRP A 44 -9.34 18.70 1.37
C TRP A 44 -9.09 19.65 0.20
N GLU A 45 -7.88 19.62 -0.37
CA GLU A 45 -7.48 20.36 -1.54
C GLU A 45 -6.77 19.44 -2.55
N GLY A 46 -7.22 19.47 -3.80
CA GLY A 46 -6.63 18.67 -4.87
C GLY A 46 -7.22 18.97 -6.24
N GLY A 47 -6.44 18.77 -7.31
CA GLY A 47 -6.93 18.94 -8.68
C GLY A 47 -7.41 20.35 -9.05
N GLY A 48 -7.03 21.39 -8.29
CA GLY A 48 -7.48 22.77 -8.49
C GLY A 48 -8.89 23.03 -7.95
N SER A 49 -9.37 22.21 -7.04
CA SER A 49 -10.59 22.41 -6.26
C SER A 49 -10.38 22.04 -4.80
N PHE A 50 -11.22 22.58 -3.93
CA PHE A 50 -11.17 22.27 -2.50
C PHE A 50 -12.54 22.46 -1.83
N GLY A 51 -12.62 21.97 -0.59
CA GLY A 51 -13.78 22.16 0.26
C GLY A 51 -13.59 21.56 1.64
N SER A 52 -14.57 21.77 2.51
CA SER A 52 -14.59 21.08 3.80
C SER A 52 -14.64 19.58 3.60
N SER A 53 -14.02 18.84 4.49
CA SER A 53 -14.08 17.39 4.51
C SER A 53 -14.39 16.86 5.89
N LEU A 54 -14.92 15.64 5.94
CA LEU A 54 -15.25 14.96 7.17
C LEU A 54 -14.76 13.52 7.09
N GLU A 55 -13.65 13.27 7.76
CA GLU A 55 -13.09 11.94 7.89
C GLU A 55 -13.87 11.14 8.94
N PHE A 56 -14.10 9.85 8.72
CA PHE A 56 -14.76 9.00 9.69
C PHE A 56 -13.89 7.81 10.09
N PHE A 57 -13.82 7.61 11.39
CA PHE A 57 -12.96 6.64 12.07
C PHE A 57 -13.78 5.67 12.93
N VAL A 58 -13.28 4.45 13.04
CA VAL A 58 -13.72 3.47 14.05
C VAL A 58 -12.49 2.91 14.73
N ASN A 59 -12.44 2.98 16.07
CA ASN A 59 -11.30 2.51 16.86
C ASN A 59 -9.94 3.10 16.43
N GLY A 60 -9.94 4.34 15.94
CA GLY A 60 -8.74 5.01 15.44
C GLY A 60 -8.32 4.63 14.01
N LEU A 61 -9.06 3.74 13.34
CA LEU A 61 -8.88 3.43 11.93
C LEU A 61 -9.76 4.35 11.09
N GLU A 62 -9.14 5.21 10.28
CA GLU A 62 -9.84 5.97 9.25
C GLU A 62 -10.42 5.02 8.20
N LEU A 63 -11.72 5.07 8.00
CA LEU A 63 -12.43 4.25 7.01
C LEU A 63 -12.68 4.99 5.71
N GLY A 64 -12.95 6.29 5.78
CA GLY A 64 -13.21 7.12 4.62
C GLY A 64 -13.23 8.61 4.96
N ASN A 65 -13.34 9.40 3.91
CA ASN A 65 -13.39 10.85 3.96
C ASN A 65 -14.48 11.37 3.02
N ALA A 66 -15.46 12.09 3.56
CA ALA A 66 -16.47 12.78 2.79
C ALA A 66 -15.97 14.18 2.43
N VAL A 67 -15.63 14.41 1.17
CA VAL A 67 -15.18 15.71 0.66
C VAL A 67 -16.35 16.46 0.06
N PHE A 68 -16.56 17.69 0.52
CA PHE A 68 -17.58 18.60 0.06
C PHE A 68 -16.95 19.67 -0.82
N THR A 69 -16.80 19.37 -2.10
CA THR A 69 -16.15 20.26 -3.06
C THR A 69 -17.04 21.45 -3.36
N GLU A 70 -16.64 22.62 -2.90
CA GLU A 70 -17.38 23.88 -2.95
C GLU A 70 -16.67 24.99 -3.74
N PHE A 71 -15.32 24.89 -3.87
CA PHE A 71 -14.49 25.95 -4.40
C PHE A 71 -13.56 25.46 -5.50
N GLN A 72 -13.29 26.33 -6.48
CA GLN A 72 -12.27 26.16 -7.52
C GLN A 72 -11.13 27.14 -7.29
N GLY A 73 -9.91 26.67 -7.35
CA GLY A 73 -8.69 27.43 -7.08
C GLY A 73 -7.90 26.83 -5.93
N ASP A 74 -7.22 27.66 -5.19
CA ASP A 74 -6.49 27.34 -3.97
C ASP A 74 -6.95 28.24 -2.81
N LEU A 75 -6.51 27.93 -1.57
CA LEU A 75 -6.92 28.69 -0.38
C LEU A 75 -6.61 30.20 -0.42
N SER A 76 -5.70 30.64 -1.27
CA SER A 76 -5.31 32.04 -1.41
C SER A 76 -6.11 32.78 -2.52
N ASN A 77 -6.58 32.05 -3.53
CA ASN A 77 -7.29 32.63 -4.66
C ASN A 77 -8.31 31.62 -5.23
N TYR A 78 -9.57 31.80 -4.89
CA TYR A 78 -10.62 30.87 -5.27
C TYR A 78 -11.94 31.57 -5.63
N LYS A 79 -12.80 30.81 -6.30
CA LYS A 79 -14.19 31.16 -6.54
C LYS A 79 -15.10 30.00 -6.12
N THR A 80 -16.31 30.31 -5.69
CA THR A 80 -17.33 29.30 -5.42
C THR A 80 -17.72 28.60 -6.71
N LEU A 81 -17.84 27.28 -6.67
CA LEU A 81 -18.35 26.48 -7.78
C LEU A 81 -19.86 26.72 -7.95
N ASP A 82 -20.30 26.84 -9.19
CA ASP A 82 -21.73 26.89 -9.52
C ASP A 82 -22.44 25.58 -9.17
N GLN A 83 -21.71 24.48 -9.22
CA GLN A 83 -22.17 23.15 -8.88
C GLN A 83 -21.31 22.55 -7.79
N GLN A 84 -21.88 22.33 -6.65
CA GLN A 84 -21.24 21.64 -5.53
C GLN A 84 -21.30 20.13 -5.73
N ILE A 85 -20.30 19.41 -5.22
CA ILE A 85 -20.16 17.98 -5.39
C ILE A 85 -19.75 17.35 -4.06
N ILE A 86 -20.43 16.26 -3.68
CA ILE A 86 -19.91 15.34 -2.68
C ILE A 86 -19.03 14.34 -3.40
N ASP A 87 -17.80 14.22 -2.93
CA ASP A 87 -16.83 13.22 -3.38
C ASP A 87 -16.31 12.47 -2.14
N MET A 88 -17.10 11.51 -1.65
CA MET A 88 -16.71 10.65 -0.55
C MET A 88 -15.91 9.46 -1.08
N GLY A 89 -14.76 9.22 -0.50
CA GLY A 89 -13.92 8.05 -0.75
C GLY A 89 -13.69 7.23 0.51
N ALA A 90 -13.91 5.92 0.42
CA ALA A 90 -13.66 5.01 1.53
C ALA A 90 -12.79 3.82 1.11
N GLY A 91 -11.89 3.37 2.01
CA GLY A 91 -11.01 2.23 1.79
C GLY A 91 -11.76 0.92 1.98
N LEU A 92 -12.08 0.21 0.89
CA LEU A 92 -12.73 -1.11 0.97
C LEU A 92 -11.90 -2.09 1.82
N GLU A 93 -10.59 -2.04 1.69
CA GLU A 93 -9.63 -2.82 2.47
C GLU A 93 -9.69 -2.49 3.97
N ARG A 94 -9.96 -1.22 4.32
CA ARG A 94 -10.09 -0.79 5.73
C ARG A 94 -11.36 -1.33 6.36
N PHE A 95 -12.47 -1.39 5.63
CA PHE A 95 -13.69 -2.07 6.09
C PHE A 95 -13.46 -3.57 6.30
N ALA A 96 -12.76 -4.24 5.36
CA ALA A 96 -12.40 -5.63 5.52
C ALA A 96 -11.50 -5.84 6.75
N TRP A 97 -10.52 -4.99 6.95
CA TRP A 97 -9.63 -5.03 8.10
C TRP A 97 -10.39 -4.85 9.43
N LEU A 98 -11.27 -3.85 9.51
CA LEU A 98 -12.11 -3.61 10.67
C LEU A 98 -12.99 -4.83 11.01
N THR A 99 -13.68 -5.38 10.02
CA THR A 99 -14.65 -6.46 10.22
C THR A 99 -14.00 -7.82 10.46
N MET A 100 -12.83 -8.08 9.89
CA MET A 100 -12.09 -9.33 10.09
C MET A 100 -11.20 -9.31 11.34
N GLY A 101 -10.84 -8.11 11.85
CA GLY A 101 -10.03 -7.96 13.05
C GLY A 101 -8.63 -8.54 12.93
N THR A 102 -8.06 -8.56 11.72
CA THR A 102 -6.70 -9.06 11.48
C THR A 102 -5.64 -8.08 11.98
N PRO A 103 -4.41 -8.53 12.29
CA PRO A 103 -3.33 -7.65 12.74
C PRO A 103 -3.00 -6.52 11.76
N THR A 104 -3.11 -6.79 10.46
CA THR A 104 -2.89 -5.82 9.39
C THR A 104 -3.89 -5.96 8.25
N ALA A 105 -4.01 -4.92 7.42
CA ALA A 105 -4.78 -4.98 6.18
C ALA A 105 -4.24 -6.02 5.18
N TYR A 106 -2.94 -6.33 5.22
CA TYR A 106 -2.35 -7.36 4.35
C TYR A 106 -2.94 -8.75 4.62
N ASP A 107 -3.27 -9.05 5.88
CA ASP A 107 -3.81 -10.37 6.26
C ASP A 107 -5.22 -10.59 5.70
N CYS A 108 -6.03 -9.55 5.61
CA CYS A 108 -7.37 -9.65 5.03
C CYS A 108 -7.38 -9.48 3.50
N CYS A 109 -6.58 -8.57 2.94
CA CYS A 109 -6.62 -8.26 1.50
C CYS A 109 -5.94 -9.32 0.62
N PHE A 110 -4.90 -9.98 1.13
CA PHE A 110 -4.15 -11.00 0.39
C PHE A 110 -4.47 -12.43 0.85
N GLY A 111 -5.14 -12.56 1.99
CA GLY A 111 -5.73 -13.79 2.51
C GLY A 111 -4.81 -15.02 2.43
N PRO A 112 -5.21 -16.07 1.69
CA PRO A 112 -4.48 -17.33 1.64
C PRO A 112 -3.08 -17.20 1.06
N ILE A 113 -2.82 -16.21 0.22
CA ILE A 113 -1.50 -16.02 -0.42
C ILE A 113 -0.45 -15.63 0.61
N THR A 114 -0.76 -14.63 1.44
CA THR A 114 0.13 -14.22 2.54
C THR A 114 0.37 -15.36 3.50
N ASN A 115 -0.68 -16.06 3.93
CA ASN A 115 -0.58 -17.18 4.85
C ASN A 115 0.29 -18.32 4.30
N ASN A 116 0.12 -18.66 3.02
CA ASN A 116 0.94 -19.69 2.36
C ASN A 116 2.43 -19.33 2.35
N LEU A 117 2.76 -18.08 2.04
CA LEU A 117 4.15 -17.63 2.04
C LEU A 117 4.75 -17.60 3.45
N LEU A 118 3.98 -17.17 4.45
CA LEU A 118 4.39 -17.20 5.86
C LEU A 118 4.67 -18.63 6.33
N GLN A 119 3.81 -19.58 5.98
CA GLN A 119 4.03 -21.00 6.31
C GLN A 119 5.29 -21.57 5.68
N GLN A 120 5.61 -21.20 4.43
CA GLN A 120 6.84 -21.66 3.76
C GLN A 120 8.11 -21.22 4.50
N VAL A 121 8.07 -20.11 5.24
CA VAL A 121 9.19 -19.59 6.04
C VAL A 121 9.05 -19.92 7.54
N GLY A 122 8.03 -20.72 7.91
CA GLY A 122 7.83 -21.18 9.29
C GLY A 122 7.25 -20.10 10.24
N ILE A 123 6.58 -19.09 9.71
CA ILE A 123 5.93 -18.04 10.50
C ILE A 123 4.43 -18.37 10.63
N ASP A 124 3.94 -18.40 11.87
CA ASP A 124 2.52 -18.51 12.15
C ASP A 124 1.86 -17.12 12.11
N ALA A 125 0.90 -16.93 11.20
CA ALA A 125 0.14 -15.69 11.06
C ALA A 125 -0.70 -15.34 12.29
N ASN A 126 -1.05 -16.33 13.13
CA ASN A 126 -1.83 -16.13 14.36
C ASN A 126 -0.97 -15.86 15.60
N ASN A 127 0.32 -15.59 15.43
CA ASN A 127 1.23 -15.33 16.53
C ASN A 127 0.87 -14.02 17.25
N GLU A 128 0.58 -14.09 18.55
CA GLU A 128 0.26 -12.93 19.41
C GLU A 128 1.33 -11.83 19.38
N LEU A 129 2.57 -12.19 19.10
CA LEU A 129 3.68 -11.26 18.92
C LEU A 129 3.39 -10.28 17.77
N LEU A 130 2.74 -10.73 16.68
CA LEU A 130 2.38 -9.89 15.54
C LEU A 130 1.36 -8.84 15.95
N VAL A 131 0.31 -9.23 16.66
CA VAL A 131 -0.70 -8.30 17.20
C VAL A 131 -0.02 -7.25 18.07
N THR A 132 0.85 -7.69 18.99
CA THR A 132 1.60 -6.80 19.88
C THR A 132 2.46 -5.82 19.09
N TYR A 133 3.22 -6.31 18.10
CA TYR A 133 4.10 -5.48 17.28
C TYR A 133 3.32 -4.42 16.47
N PHE A 134 2.27 -4.82 15.75
CA PHE A 134 1.51 -3.90 14.93
C PHE A 134 0.70 -2.89 15.76
N THR A 135 0.21 -3.27 16.94
CA THR A 135 -0.38 -2.32 17.89
C THR A 135 0.63 -1.24 18.32
N LYS A 136 1.92 -1.61 18.50
CA LYS A 136 2.97 -0.62 18.81
C LYS A 136 3.34 0.23 17.59
N ILE A 137 3.37 -0.35 16.38
CA ILE A 137 3.55 0.41 15.14
C ILE A 137 2.48 1.49 15.03
N ALA A 138 1.19 1.12 15.12
CA ALA A 138 0.08 2.06 15.03
C ALA A 138 0.20 3.21 16.04
N LYS A 139 0.53 2.90 17.28
CA LYS A 139 0.70 3.91 18.35
C LYS A 139 1.83 4.90 18.08
N HIS A 140 2.87 4.50 17.36
CA HIS A 140 4.03 5.35 17.07
C HIS A 140 3.95 6.07 15.72
N MET A 141 3.01 5.69 14.84
CA MET A 141 2.88 6.31 13.50
C MET A 141 2.65 7.82 13.56
N GLU A 142 1.82 8.28 14.47
CA GLU A 142 1.52 9.72 14.64
C GLU A 142 2.65 10.51 15.30
N GLN A 143 3.53 9.82 16.05
CA GLN A 143 4.57 10.48 16.86
C GLN A 143 5.84 10.77 16.07
N PHE A 144 6.09 10.03 14.99
CA PHE A 144 7.36 10.08 14.24
C PHE A 144 7.09 10.18 12.75
N GLY A 145 7.61 11.22 12.12
CA GLY A 145 7.56 11.43 10.67
C GLY A 145 8.44 10.46 9.85
N ASN A 146 9.19 9.55 10.50
CA ASN A 146 10.13 8.63 9.88
C ASN A 146 9.79 7.18 10.23
N LEU A 147 9.42 6.39 9.22
CA LEU A 147 9.05 4.97 9.38
C LEU A 147 10.13 4.11 10.04
N SER A 148 11.42 4.44 9.83
CA SER A 148 12.54 3.72 10.48
C SER A 148 12.53 3.94 11.99
N GLU A 149 12.22 5.15 12.45
CA GLU A 149 12.09 5.47 13.87
C GLU A 149 10.84 4.86 14.48
N VAL A 150 9.72 4.89 13.76
CA VAL A 150 8.48 4.19 14.15
C VAL A 150 8.77 2.72 14.41
N ARG A 151 9.39 2.03 13.44
CA ARG A 151 9.75 0.63 13.55
C ARG A 151 10.68 0.36 14.74
N LYS A 152 11.72 1.14 14.91
CA LYS A 152 12.66 1.02 16.03
C LYS A 152 11.98 1.17 17.39
N ASN A 153 11.11 2.16 17.54
CA ASN A 153 10.40 2.40 18.77
C ASN A 153 9.32 1.34 19.05
N ALA A 154 8.65 0.85 18.02
CA ALA A 154 7.70 -0.26 18.13
C ALA A 154 8.39 -1.55 18.60
N ILE A 155 9.51 -1.91 18.00
CA ILE A 155 10.35 -3.05 18.41
C ILE A 155 10.74 -2.93 19.90
N LYS A 156 11.27 -1.77 20.28
CA LYS A 156 11.70 -1.50 21.66
C LYS A 156 10.53 -1.59 22.65
N SER A 157 9.40 -0.99 22.32
CA SER A 157 8.20 -0.96 23.20
C SER A 157 7.44 -2.30 23.23
N ALA A 158 7.60 -3.14 22.21
CA ALA A 158 7.10 -4.51 22.22
C ALA A 158 8.05 -5.50 22.94
N GLY A 159 9.26 -5.07 23.32
CA GLY A 159 10.25 -5.91 24.01
C GLY A 159 10.78 -7.06 23.15
N LEU A 160 10.87 -6.87 21.82
CA LEU A 160 11.29 -7.93 20.91
C LEU A 160 12.79 -8.19 20.96
N SER A 161 13.17 -9.46 20.99
CA SER A 161 14.58 -9.88 20.87
C SER A 161 15.05 -9.77 19.40
N ASP A 162 16.38 -9.67 19.22
CA ASP A 162 16.99 -9.67 17.88
C ASP A 162 16.63 -10.95 17.10
N GLU A 163 16.48 -12.07 17.77
CA GLU A 163 16.05 -13.33 17.17
C GLU A 163 14.63 -13.24 16.63
N GLN A 164 13.68 -12.71 17.40
CA GLN A 164 12.30 -12.50 16.97
C GLN A 164 12.21 -11.51 15.81
N ILE A 165 13.00 -10.43 15.86
CA ILE A 165 13.05 -9.45 14.77
C ILE A 165 13.55 -10.11 13.49
N ASN A 166 14.65 -10.84 13.54
CA ASN A 166 15.29 -11.40 12.35
C ASN A 166 14.53 -12.61 11.78
N LYS A 167 13.92 -13.44 12.62
CA LYS A 167 13.25 -14.67 12.19
C LYS A 167 11.76 -14.50 11.90
N ILE A 168 11.12 -13.48 12.46
CA ILE A 168 9.65 -13.31 12.36
C ILE A 168 9.31 -11.97 11.70
N ILE A 169 9.68 -10.84 12.34
CA ILE A 169 9.20 -9.53 11.92
C ILE A 169 9.76 -9.12 10.55
N THR A 170 11.07 -9.23 10.36
CA THR A 170 11.71 -8.81 9.12
C THR A 170 11.29 -9.65 7.91
N PRO A 171 11.21 -11.00 7.97
CA PRO A 171 10.63 -11.78 6.89
C PRO A 171 9.15 -11.50 6.63
N LEU A 172 8.34 -11.29 7.67
CA LEU A 172 6.94 -10.92 7.56
C LEU A 172 6.76 -9.61 6.77
N GLU A 173 7.47 -8.55 7.17
CA GLU A 173 7.46 -7.26 6.46
C GLU A 173 7.90 -7.42 5.00
N GLY A 174 8.88 -8.28 4.73
CA GLY A 174 9.32 -8.63 3.39
C GLY A 174 8.24 -9.33 2.57
N ILE A 175 7.50 -10.26 3.16
CA ILE A 175 6.40 -10.97 2.49
C ILE A 175 5.26 -10.01 2.17
N TYR A 176 4.86 -9.13 3.09
CA TYR A 176 3.84 -8.12 2.83
C TYR A 176 4.23 -7.20 1.66
N LEU A 177 5.49 -6.75 1.64
CA LEU A 177 6.02 -5.95 0.52
C LEU A 177 5.91 -6.72 -0.81
N ILE A 178 6.31 -7.99 -0.82
CA ILE A 178 6.31 -8.83 -2.04
C ILE A 178 4.88 -8.99 -2.57
N VAL A 179 3.93 -9.37 -1.74
CA VAL A 179 2.53 -9.61 -2.19
C VAL A 179 1.86 -8.33 -2.67
N ASP A 180 2.10 -7.21 -2.00
CA ASP A 180 1.56 -5.90 -2.38
C ASP A 180 2.12 -5.42 -3.72
N HIS A 181 3.44 -5.45 -3.86
CA HIS A 181 4.10 -5.00 -5.09
C HIS A 181 3.77 -5.89 -6.28
N ILE A 182 3.69 -7.22 -6.10
CA ILE A 182 3.27 -8.14 -7.17
C ILE A 182 1.83 -7.84 -7.61
N ARG A 183 0.90 -7.57 -6.67
CA ARG A 183 -0.47 -7.17 -7.02
C ARG A 183 -0.51 -5.91 -7.85
N THR A 184 0.24 -4.89 -7.44
CA THR A 184 0.35 -3.64 -8.19
C THR A 184 0.89 -3.88 -9.61
N LEU A 185 1.93 -4.70 -9.74
CA LEU A 185 2.49 -5.06 -11.06
C LEU A 185 1.48 -5.81 -11.94
N ILE A 186 0.73 -6.77 -11.38
CA ILE A 186 -0.30 -7.52 -12.10
C ILE A 186 -1.32 -6.58 -12.73
N PHE A 187 -1.92 -5.69 -11.95
CA PHE A 187 -2.92 -4.75 -12.48
C PHE A 187 -2.32 -3.76 -13.48
N ALA A 188 -1.20 -3.13 -13.13
CA ALA A 188 -0.58 -2.14 -14.00
C ALA A 188 -0.15 -2.74 -15.36
N ILE A 189 0.43 -3.93 -15.37
CA ILE A 189 0.84 -4.60 -16.61
C ILE A 189 -0.39 -5.07 -17.38
N SER A 190 -1.42 -5.58 -16.71
CA SER A 190 -2.68 -5.97 -17.36
C SER A 190 -3.35 -4.79 -18.06
N ASP A 191 -3.23 -3.58 -17.50
CA ASP A 191 -3.72 -2.33 -18.09
C ASP A 191 -2.77 -1.75 -19.17
N GLY A 192 -1.69 -2.46 -19.51
CA GLY A 192 -0.75 -2.10 -20.56
C GLY A 192 0.45 -1.24 -20.13
N ALA A 193 0.62 -0.97 -18.83
CA ALA A 193 1.81 -0.26 -18.36
C ALA A 193 3.04 -1.18 -18.35
N LEU A 194 4.16 -0.69 -18.85
CA LEU A 194 5.41 -1.46 -18.93
C LEU A 194 6.50 -0.85 -18.04
N PRO A 195 7.30 -1.68 -17.34
CA PRO A 195 8.49 -1.21 -16.66
C PRO A 195 9.44 -0.48 -17.62
N SER A 196 9.85 0.73 -17.25
CA SER A 196 10.71 1.57 -18.09
C SER A 196 11.68 2.43 -17.26
N ASN A 197 12.45 3.31 -17.90
CA ASN A 197 13.35 4.24 -17.20
C ASN A 197 12.70 5.58 -16.85
N VAL A 198 11.47 5.83 -17.29
CA VAL A 198 10.81 7.14 -17.17
C VAL A 198 9.35 7.01 -16.71
N GLY A 199 8.85 8.06 -16.06
CA GLY A 199 7.45 8.18 -15.70
C GLY A 199 6.94 7.04 -14.81
N GLY A 200 5.67 6.63 -14.99
CA GLY A 200 5.05 5.55 -14.22
C GLY A 200 5.75 4.19 -14.38
N GLY A 201 6.30 3.92 -15.56
CA GLY A 201 7.04 2.68 -15.82
C GLY A 201 8.33 2.54 -14.99
N TYR A 202 8.94 3.67 -14.60
CA TYR A 202 10.07 3.66 -13.67
C TYR A 202 9.65 3.15 -12.29
N ASN A 203 8.48 3.55 -11.81
CA ASN A 203 7.96 3.07 -10.53
C ASN A 203 7.72 1.55 -10.57
N LEU A 204 7.16 1.02 -11.66
CA LEU A 204 6.97 -0.43 -11.82
C LEU A 204 8.30 -1.18 -11.81
N ARG A 205 9.32 -0.66 -12.50
CA ARG A 205 10.67 -1.22 -12.47
C ARG A 205 11.26 -1.19 -11.07
N MET A 206 11.10 -0.10 -10.33
CA MET A 206 11.58 0.02 -8.96
C MET A 206 10.87 -0.93 -7.99
N MET A 207 9.56 -1.13 -8.16
CA MET A 207 8.81 -2.12 -7.37
C MET A 207 9.35 -3.53 -7.60
N LEU A 208 9.55 -3.94 -8.85
CA LEU A 208 10.09 -5.26 -9.17
C LEU A 208 11.50 -5.46 -8.62
N ARG A 209 12.39 -4.46 -8.79
CA ARG A 209 13.74 -4.49 -8.22
C ARG A 209 13.71 -4.61 -6.69
N ARG A 210 12.75 -3.95 -6.04
CA ARG A 210 12.56 -4.02 -4.59
C ARG A 210 12.10 -5.40 -4.14
N ILE A 211 11.21 -6.06 -4.89
CA ILE A 211 10.82 -7.45 -4.65
C ILE A 211 12.06 -8.35 -4.67
N ILE A 212 12.81 -8.34 -5.79
CA ILE A 212 13.98 -9.21 -5.98
C ILE A 212 15.03 -8.96 -4.90
N SER A 213 15.37 -7.69 -4.65
CA SER A 213 16.33 -7.30 -3.62
C SER A 213 15.88 -7.74 -2.21
N THR A 214 14.59 -7.71 -1.93
CA THR A 214 14.05 -8.18 -0.64
C THR A 214 14.15 -9.69 -0.52
N MET A 215 13.81 -10.43 -1.59
CA MET A 215 13.96 -11.88 -1.62
C MET A 215 15.43 -12.30 -1.42
N ASP A 216 16.37 -11.66 -2.13
CA ASP A 216 17.80 -11.89 -1.99
C ASP A 216 18.29 -11.62 -0.55
N ARG A 217 18.02 -10.43 -0.04
CA ARG A 217 18.47 -9.99 1.29
C ARG A 217 17.96 -10.88 2.42
N LEU A 218 16.73 -11.35 2.32
CA LEU A 218 16.08 -12.19 3.32
C LEU A 218 16.22 -13.68 3.02
N SER A 219 16.91 -14.06 1.94
CA SER A 219 17.06 -15.44 1.47
C SER A 219 15.73 -16.16 1.28
N LEU A 220 14.69 -15.43 0.85
CA LEU A 220 13.37 -15.97 0.57
C LEU A 220 13.41 -16.68 -0.80
N LYS A 221 13.10 -17.96 -0.80
CA LYS A 221 13.18 -18.83 -2.00
C LYS A 221 11.80 -19.01 -2.64
N PHE A 222 11.11 -17.90 -2.92
CA PHE A 222 9.81 -17.93 -3.58
C PHE A 222 9.98 -17.89 -5.11
N ASP A 223 9.10 -18.58 -5.83
CA ASP A 223 8.94 -18.36 -7.25
C ASP A 223 7.93 -17.22 -7.48
N MET A 224 8.37 -16.14 -8.10
CA MET A 224 7.50 -15.00 -8.42
C MET A 224 6.35 -15.39 -9.34
N ASN A 225 6.55 -16.35 -10.25
CA ASN A 225 5.48 -16.80 -11.15
C ASN A 225 4.38 -17.52 -10.35
N GLU A 226 4.74 -18.32 -9.35
CA GLU A 226 3.76 -18.97 -8.46
C GLU A 226 2.95 -17.94 -7.67
N ILE A 227 3.57 -16.85 -7.22
CA ILE A 227 2.86 -15.78 -6.51
C ILE A 227 1.93 -15.01 -7.47
N VAL A 228 2.37 -14.75 -8.71
CA VAL A 228 1.53 -14.15 -9.76
C VAL A 228 0.33 -15.04 -10.04
N ASP A 229 0.54 -16.34 -10.26
CA ASP A 229 -0.52 -17.29 -10.52
C ASP A 229 -1.52 -17.36 -9.36
N ALA A 230 -1.05 -17.45 -8.12
CA ALA A 230 -1.89 -17.47 -6.93
C ALA A 230 -2.73 -16.18 -6.79
N GLN A 231 -2.16 -15.01 -7.09
CA GLN A 231 -2.87 -13.74 -7.05
C GLN A 231 -3.94 -13.64 -8.14
N ILE A 232 -3.62 -14.04 -9.37
CA ILE A 232 -4.58 -14.03 -10.47
C ILE A 232 -5.71 -15.02 -10.19
N ASP A 233 -5.40 -16.23 -9.73
CA ASP A 233 -6.42 -17.22 -9.36
C ASP A 233 -7.35 -16.74 -8.24
N TYR A 234 -6.83 -15.99 -7.29
CA TYR A 234 -7.62 -15.39 -6.22
C TYR A 234 -8.55 -14.27 -6.74
N LEU A 235 -8.09 -13.50 -7.73
CA LEU A 235 -8.75 -12.29 -8.21
C LEU A 235 -9.65 -12.50 -9.45
N LYS A 236 -9.44 -13.54 -10.24
CA LYS A 236 -10.06 -13.74 -11.57
C LYS A 236 -11.59 -13.75 -11.61
N ASN A 237 -12.25 -14.07 -10.49
CA ASN A 237 -13.70 -14.01 -10.40
C ASN A 237 -14.23 -12.57 -10.37
N THR A 238 -13.44 -11.64 -9.84
CA THR A 238 -13.76 -10.21 -9.78
C THR A 238 -13.16 -9.45 -10.95
N TYR A 239 -11.97 -9.87 -11.41
CA TYR A 239 -11.17 -9.25 -12.46
C TYR A 239 -10.77 -10.29 -13.51
N PRO A 240 -11.73 -10.75 -14.36
CA PRO A 240 -11.47 -11.82 -15.33
C PRO A 240 -10.45 -11.46 -16.43
N GLU A 241 -10.20 -10.18 -16.65
CA GLU A 241 -9.18 -9.67 -17.57
C GLU A 241 -7.78 -10.12 -17.19
N LEU A 242 -7.48 -10.29 -15.90
CA LEU A 242 -6.17 -10.72 -15.41
C LEU A 242 -5.78 -12.11 -15.92
N GLU A 243 -6.75 -13.00 -16.10
CA GLU A 243 -6.50 -14.34 -16.66
C GLU A 243 -5.98 -14.28 -18.09
N LYS A 244 -6.46 -13.32 -18.88
CA LYS A 244 -6.06 -13.15 -20.30
C LYS A 244 -4.63 -12.67 -20.45
N THR A 245 -4.13 -11.91 -19.48
CA THR A 245 -2.81 -11.27 -19.48
C THR A 245 -1.76 -12.03 -18.65
N ARG A 246 -2.13 -13.15 -18.03
CA ARG A 246 -1.30 -13.95 -17.12
C ARG A 246 0.10 -14.24 -17.68
N GLU A 247 0.19 -14.77 -18.88
CA GLU A 247 1.47 -15.15 -19.47
C GLU A 247 2.30 -13.92 -19.90
N ASP A 248 1.65 -12.85 -20.31
CA ASP A 248 2.33 -11.59 -20.65
C ASP A 248 2.95 -10.99 -19.37
N ILE A 249 2.21 -10.98 -18.26
CA ILE A 249 2.69 -10.50 -16.94
C ILE A 249 3.94 -11.29 -16.53
N LYS A 250 3.88 -12.64 -16.56
CA LYS A 250 5.03 -13.48 -16.20
C LYS A 250 6.23 -13.25 -17.11
N THR A 251 5.99 -13.09 -18.41
CA THR A 251 7.04 -12.80 -19.39
C THR A 251 7.72 -11.47 -19.10
N ILE A 252 6.96 -10.41 -18.83
CA ILE A 252 7.49 -9.07 -18.52
C ILE A 252 8.30 -9.09 -17.22
N ILE A 253 7.76 -9.72 -16.17
CA ILE A 253 8.48 -9.90 -14.90
C ILE A 253 9.79 -10.67 -15.12
N GLY A 254 9.77 -11.74 -15.90
CA GLY A 254 10.96 -12.53 -16.21
C GLY A 254 12.04 -11.73 -16.96
N ILE A 255 11.64 -10.92 -17.95
CA ILE A 255 12.56 -10.03 -18.69
C ILE A 255 13.21 -9.02 -17.75
N GLU A 256 12.44 -8.35 -16.91
CA GLU A 256 12.98 -7.34 -15.98
C GLU A 256 13.82 -7.97 -14.87
N SER A 257 13.47 -9.17 -14.40
CA SER A 257 14.30 -9.93 -13.46
C SER A 257 15.67 -10.25 -14.06
N GLY A 258 15.71 -10.71 -15.31
CA GLY A 258 16.97 -10.94 -16.02
C GLY A 258 17.80 -9.66 -16.22
N ARG A 259 17.16 -8.54 -16.47
CA ARG A 259 17.83 -7.22 -16.53
C ARG A 259 18.42 -6.80 -15.18
N TYR A 260 17.70 -7.05 -14.09
CA TYR A 260 18.19 -6.79 -12.73
C TYR A 260 19.44 -7.63 -12.42
N GLU A 261 19.40 -8.93 -12.68
CA GLU A 261 20.55 -9.82 -12.45
C GLU A 261 21.79 -9.40 -13.27
N ASN A 262 21.59 -9.06 -14.54
CA ASN A 262 22.68 -8.55 -15.38
C ASN A 262 23.26 -7.23 -14.86
N SER A 263 22.40 -6.31 -14.37
CA SER A 263 22.85 -5.06 -13.73
C SER A 263 23.63 -5.34 -12.46
N LYS A 264 23.18 -6.26 -11.61
CA LYS A 264 23.84 -6.68 -10.39
C LYS A 264 25.25 -7.23 -10.66
N LEU A 265 25.36 -8.16 -11.60
CA LEU A 265 26.66 -8.73 -12.02
C LEU A 265 27.61 -7.67 -12.60
N ARG A 266 27.08 -6.69 -13.35
CA ARG A 266 27.88 -5.57 -13.87
C ARG A 266 28.37 -4.69 -12.73
N MET A 267 27.48 -4.34 -11.77
CA MET A 267 27.84 -3.54 -10.61
C MET A 267 28.87 -4.20 -9.70
N GLU A 268 28.77 -5.52 -9.47
CA GLU A 268 29.77 -6.29 -8.73
C GLU A 268 31.17 -6.19 -9.36
N LYS A 269 31.24 -6.27 -10.70
CA LYS A 269 32.52 -6.11 -11.45
C LYS A 269 33.06 -4.68 -11.36
N ILE A 270 32.20 -3.67 -11.33
CA ILE A 270 32.59 -2.26 -11.19
C ILE A 270 33.11 -2.02 -9.77
N VAL A 271 32.30 -2.41 -8.76
CA VAL A 271 32.67 -2.24 -7.34
C VAL A 271 33.99 -2.95 -7.00
N SER A 272 34.23 -4.15 -7.56
CA SER A 272 35.49 -4.87 -7.33
C SER A 272 36.73 -4.14 -7.89
N LYS A 273 36.57 -3.17 -8.78
CA LYS A 273 37.62 -2.34 -9.35
C LYS A 273 37.75 -0.96 -8.68
N LEU A 274 36.80 -0.58 -7.85
CA LEU A 274 36.86 0.69 -7.13
C LEU A 274 37.93 0.65 -6.03
N ASN A 275 38.59 1.78 -5.83
CA ASN A 275 39.45 1.97 -4.68
C ASN A 275 38.63 1.91 -3.39
N GLN A 276 39.29 1.59 -2.26
CA GLN A 276 38.63 1.43 -0.94
C GLN A 276 37.82 2.65 -0.47
N LYS A 277 38.10 3.85 -1.03
CA LYS A 277 37.34 5.09 -0.79
C LYS A 277 37.14 5.83 -2.12
N PRO A 278 36.09 5.47 -2.88
CA PRO A 278 35.76 6.21 -4.12
C PRO A 278 35.43 7.67 -3.78
N ALA A 279 35.80 8.60 -4.66
CA ALA A 279 35.38 9.99 -4.55
C ALA A 279 33.87 10.11 -4.78
N VAL A 280 33.27 11.18 -4.25
CA VAL A 280 31.83 11.44 -4.42
C VAL A 280 31.46 11.54 -5.89
N ASP A 281 32.30 12.15 -6.72
CA ASP A 281 32.10 12.28 -8.16
C ASP A 281 32.09 10.90 -8.88
N ASP A 282 32.87 9.94 -8.42
CA ASP A 282 32.86 8.57 -8.95
C ASP A 282 31.54 7.86 -8.60
N LEU A 283 31.01 8.08 -7.40
CA LEU A 283 29.72 7.55 -6.97
C LEU A 283 28.56 8.18 -7.75
N ILE A 284 28.61 9.48 -8.00
CA ILE A 284 27.61 10.20 -8.82
C ILE A 284 27.61 9.64 -10.25
N ARG A 285 28.78 9.51 -10.87
CA ARG A 285 28.91 8.92 -12.22
C ARG A 285 28.34 7.51 -12.29
N LEU A 286 28.63 6.68 -11.31
CA LEU A 286 28.10 5.30 -11.25
C LEU A 286 26.58 5.30 -11.13
N TYR A 287 26.03 6.19 -10.32
CA TYR A 287 24.58 6.35 -10.16
C TYR A 287 23.91 6.80 -11.48
N GLU A 288 24.52 7.74 -12.19
CA GLU A 288 23.98 8.28 -13.44
C GLU A 288 24.12 7.32 -14.63
N SER A 289 25.20 6.53 -14.67
CA SER A 289 25.50 5.65 -15.81
C SER A 289 24.97 4.23 -15.68
N ASP A 290 24.91 3.72 -14.46
CA ASP A 290 24.68 2.29 -14.20
C ASP A 290 23.45 2.02 -13.31
N GLY A 291 22.86 3.06 -12.72
CA GLY A 291 21.54 3.07 -12.01
C GLY A 291 21.57 2.66 -10.58
#